data_a18589dda14604c1e2b459a7c1680fdd
#
_entry.id   a18589dda14604c1e2b459a7c1680fdd
#
_cell.length_a   1.000
_cell.length_b   1.000
_cell.length_c   1.000
_cell.angle_alpha   90.00
_cell.angle_beta   90.00
_cell.angle_gamma   90.00
#
_symmetry.space_group_name_H-M   'P 1'
#
loop_
_entity.id
_entity.type
_entity.pdbx_description
1 polymer ?
#
loop_
_entity_poly.entity_id
_entity_poly.type
_entity_poly.pdbx_seq_one_letter_code
_entity_poly.pdbx_strand_id
1 'polypeptide(L)'
;MTGVQTCALPISNGGGNVSPMIIERLLRKAYRMTMYRGRDTNGTIPDATHHGPKVLLINKYSASDGDLFPWSFKANNLGTVIGTRTWGGIVGISGSLPYIDGTDVRVPFFTNFDAKTGEWIVENHGVDPDILIDNNPIKEQAGEDEQLNKAIEVALEQLKNRKPLPKTPAPRTMKDLGW
;
A
#
# COMPACT_ATOMS: atom_id res chain seq x y z
N MET A 1 21.05 10.48 -3.70
CA MET A 1 19.69 10.99 -3.42
C MET A 1 18.87 9.82 -2.90
N THR A 2 18.63 9.77 -1.61
CA THR A 2 17.75 8.78 -1.00
C THR A 2 16.32 9.26 -1.18
N GLY A 3 15.65 8.79 -2.25
CA GLY A 3 14.29 9.18 -2.53
C GLY A 3 13.34 8.73 -1.43
N VAL A 4 12.60 9.66 -0.87
CA VAL A 4 11.37 9.36 -0.13
C VAL A 4 10.39 8.84 -1.18
N GLN A 5 10.25 7.52 -1.27
CA GLN A 5 9.18 6.92 -2.06
C GLN A 5 7.93 6.90 -1.20
N THR A 6 7.16 7.96 -1.25
CA THR A 6 5.77 7.95 -0.82
C THR A 6 4.98 7.14 -1.84
N CYS A 7 4.46 5.99 -1.46
CA CYS A 7 3.45 5.33 -2.26
C CYS A 7 2.13 6.10 -2.12
N ALA A 8 1.95 7.14 -2.92
CA ALA A 8 0.64 7.71 -3.16
C ALA A 8 -0.10 6.76 -4.09
N LEU A 9 -0.75 5.75 -3.53
CA LEU A 9 -1.65 4.87 -4.28
C LEU A 9 -3.09 5.30 -4.07
N PRO A 10 -3.94 4.95 -4.95
CA PRO A 10 -4.96 5.75 -5.58
C PRO A 10 -6.02 6.19 -4.60
N ILE A 11 -5.83 7.35 -4.08
CA ILE A 11 -6.95 8.17 -3.61
C ILE A 11 -8.00 8.16 -4.74
N SER A 12 -9.25 7.85 -4.43
CA SER A 12 -10.36 7.74 -5.39
C SER A 12 -10.28 6.56 -6.39
N ASN A 13 -9.66 5.45 -6.04
CA ASN A 13 -9.71 4.24 -6.87
C ASN A 13 -11.10 3.58 -6.79
N GLY A 14 -11.79 3.56 -7.92
CA GLY A 14 -13.15 2.99 -8.01
C GLY A 14 -13.22 1.47 -8.13
N GLY A 15 -12.10 0.76 -8.14
CA GLY A 15 -12.10 -0.70 -8.20
C GLY A 15 -11.03 -1.31 -9.11
N GLY A 16 -11.07 -2.62 -9.21
CA GLY A 16 -10.10 -3.42 -9.98
C GLY A 16 -9.73 -4.72 -9.27
N ASN A 17 -8.52 -5.23 -9.55
CA ASN A 17 -7.99 -6.45 -8.95
C ASN A 17 -6.45 -6.43 -8.85
N VAL A 18 -5.86 -5.27 -8.71
CA VAL A 18 -4.40 -5.10 -8.66
C VAL A 18 -3.82 -5.11 -7.25
N SER A 19 -4.66 -4.96 -6.23
CA SER A 19 -4.25 -4.91 -4.82
C SER A 19 -3.34 -6.07 -4.41
N PRO A 20 -3.65 -7.35 -4.72
CA PRO A 20 -2.81 -8.46 -4.28
C PRO A 20 -1.39 -8.38 -4.83
N MET A 21 -1.23 -7.95 -6.07
CA MET A 21 0.06 -7.81 -6.71
C MET A 21 0.90 -6.69 -6.06
N ILE A 22 0.28 -5.57 -5.72
CA ILE A 22 0.97 -4.45 -5.10
C ILE A 22 1.32 -4.78 -3.65
N ILE A 23 0.40 -5.35 -2.89
CA ILE A 23 0.62 -5.78 -1.50
C ILE A 23 1.77 -6.80 -1.44
N GLU A 24 1.80 -7.78 -2.33
CA GLU A 24 2.91 -8.75 -2.42
C GLU A 24 4.26 -8.04 -2.58
N ARG A 25 4.34 -7.02 -3.43
CA ARG A 25 5.58 -6.24 -3.63
C ARG A 25 5.96 -5.44 -2.39
N LEU A 26 4.99 -4.84 -1.71
CA LEU A 26 5.23 -4.06 -0.49
C LEU A 26 5.63 -4.94 0.71
N LEU A 27 5.23 -6.19 0.72
CA LEU A 27 5.58 -7.19 1.74
C LEU A 27 7.01 -7.73 1.60
N ARG A 28 7.63 -7.59 0.43
CA ARG A 28 8.97 -8.14 0.18
C ARG A 28 10.00 -7.60 1.16
N LYS A 29 10.75 -8.51 1.77
CA LYS A 29 11.88 -8.20 2.65
C LYS A 29 13.15 -8.74 2.04
N ALA A 30 14.19 -7.91 1.96
CA ALA A 30 15.50 -8.39 1.54
C ALA A 30 16.05 -9.38 2.59
N TYR A 31 16.38 -10.58 2.15
CA TYR A 31 17.04 -11.59 2.98
C TYR A 31 18.52 -11.78 2.58
N ARG A 32 18.95 -11.22 1.46
CA ARG A 32 20.32 -11.23 0.98
C ARG A 32 20.62 -9.96 0.20
N MET A 33 21.85 -9.51 0.25
CA MET A 33 22.34 -8.41 -0.58
C MET A 33 23.48 -8.88 -1.46
N THR A 34 23.61 -8.30 -2.65
CA THR A 34 24.69 -8.56 -3.60
C THR A 34 25.50 -7.29 -3.79
N MET A 35 26.79 -7.37 -3.52
CA MET A 35 27.73 -6.32 -3.78
C MET A 35 28.42 -6.58 -5.13
N TYR A 36 28.52 -5.54 -5.96
CA TYR A 36 29.12 -5.63 -7.27
C TYR A 36 30.46 -4.88 -7.28
N ARG A 37 31.50 -5.48 -7.88
CA ARG A 37 32.77 -4.79 -8.07
C ARG A 37 32.57 -3.57 -8.98
N GLY A 38 33.08 -2.40 -8.57
CA GLY A 38 33.00 -1.17 -9.34
C GLY A 38 31.61 -0.50 -9.36
N ARG A 39 30.71 -0.86 -8.45
CA ARG A 39 29.43 -0.17 -8.26
C ARG A 39 29.30 0.34 -6.83
N ASP A 40 28.72 1.53 -6.69
CA ASP A 40 28.46 2.14 -5.38
C ASP A 40 27.14 1.66 -4.74
N THR A 41 26.34 0.86 -5.46
CA THR A 41 25.06 0.36 -5.02
C THR A 41 25.04 -1.15 -4.97
N ASN A 42 24.39 -1.67 -3.94
CA ASN A 42 24.14 -3.11 -3.78
C ASN A 42 22.78 -3.49 -4.34
N GLY A 43 22.65 -4.69 -4.86
CA GLY A 43 21.34 -5.29 -5.15
C GLY A 43 20.74 -5.94 -3.91
N THR A 44 19.43 -6.00 -3.86
CA THR A 44 18.68 -6.77 -2.83
C THR A 44 18.09 -8.04 -3.44
N ILE A 45 17.96 -9.08 -2.64
CA ILE A 45 17.24 -10.30 -3.04
C ILE A 45 16.12 -10.53 -2.02
N PRO A 46 14.86 -10.62 -2.49
CA PRO A 46 14.42 -10.45 -3.87
C PRO A 46 14.62 -9.01 -4.38
N ASP A 47 14.59 -8.85 -5.67
CA ASP A 47 14.63 -7.52 -6.29
C ASP A 47 13.37 -6.69 -5.99
N ALA A 48 13.47 -5.39 -6.20
CA ALA A 48 12.36 -4.45 -6.01
C ALA A 48 11.73 -4.52 -4.61
N THR A 49 12.57 -4.60 -3.58
CA THR A 49 12.12 -4.48 -2.19
C THR A 49 12.02 -3.03 -1.76
N HIS A 50 10.94 -2.68 -1.06
CA HIS A 50 10.74 -1.34 -0.52
C HIS A 50 11.06 -1.30 0.96
N HIS A 51 12.13 -0.61 1.34
CA HIS A 51 12.65 -0.56 2.72
C HIS A 51 12.33 0.74 3.45
N GLY A 52 11.68 1.68 2.79
CA GLY A 52 11.30 2.98 3.37
C GLY A 52 9.98 2.95 4.12
N PRO A 53 9.64 4.05 4.79
CA PRO A 53 8.32 4.25 5.34
C PRO A 53 7.28 4.20 4.23
N LYS A 54 6.08 3.77 4.59
CA LYS A 54 4.95 3.70 3.68
C LYS A 54 3.78 4.44 4.29
N VAL A 55 3.17 5.31 3.52
CA VAL A 55 1.96 6.04 3.89
C VAL A 55 0.97 5.88 2.76
N LEU A 56 -0.27 5.58 3.11
CA LEU A 56 -1.35 5.39 2.16
C LEU A 56 -2.40 6.48 2.34
N LEU A 57 -2.79 7.12 1.25
CA LEU A 57 -3.91 8.05 1.21
C LEU A 57 -5.18 7.35 0.75
N ILE A 58 -6.28 7.60 1.45
CA ILE A 58 -7.61 7.06 1.14
C ILE A 58 -8.68 8.13 1.24
N ASN A 59 -9.79 7.93 0.54
CA ASN A 59 -10.96 8.79 0.70
C ASN A 59 -12.27 8.02 0.44
N LYS A 60 -13.39 8.70 0.63
CA LYS A 60 -14.75 8.17 0.45
C LYS A 60 -15.10 7.70 -0.97
N TYR A 61 -14.27 8.01 -1.96
CA TYR A 61 -14.43 7.57 -3.35
C TYR A 61 -13.57 6.32 -3.65
N SER A 62 -12.77 5.86 -2.70
CA SER A 62 -12.06 4.58 -2.81
C SER A 62 -13.05 3.45 -2.61
N ALA A 63 -13.23 2.61 -3.63
CA ALA A 63 -14.26 1.58 -3.67
C ALA A 63 -13.73 0.26 -4.22
N SER A 64 -14.35 -0.86 -3.85
CA SER A 64 -14.00 -2.20 -4.32
C SER A 64 -12.53 -2.56 -4.06
N ASP A 65 -11.68 -2.71 -5.09
CA ASP A 65 -10.23 -2.88 -4.90
C ASP A 65 -9.59 -1.67 -4.18
N GLY A 66 -10.19 -0.48 -4.31
CA GLY A 66 -9.82 0.72 -3.56
C GLY A 66 -10.18 0.65 -2.07
N ASP A 67 -11.09 -0.24 -1.65
CA ASP A 67 -11.35 -0.61 -0.27
C ASP A 67 -10.44 -1.76 0.19
N LEU A 68 -10.25 -2.77 -0.66
CA LEU A 68 -9.46 -3.96 -0.34
C LEU A 68 -7.97 -3.65 -0.16
N PHE A 69 -7.45 -2.70 -0.92
CA PHE A 69 -6.06 -2.30 -0.81
C PHE A 69 -5.72 -1.74 0.58
N PRO A 70 -6.40 -0.69 1.10
CA PRO A 70 -6.12 -0.16 2.43
C PRO A 70 -6.42 -1.17 3.54
N TRP A 71 -7.43 -2.03 3.40
CA TRP A 71 -7.66 -3.11 4.34
C TRP A 71 -6.44 -4.04 4.40
N SER A 72 -5.98 -4.52 3.26
CA SER A 72 -4.80 -5.39 3.16
C SER A 72 -3.53 -4.71 3.67
N PHE A 73 -3.39 -3.41 3.41
CA PHE A 73 -2.27 -2.61 3.87
C PHE A 73 -2.20 -2.54 5.40
N LYS A 74 -3.35 -2.31 6.06
CA LYS A 74 -3.49 -2.30 7.54
C LYS A 74 -3.30 -3.70 8.12
N ALA A 75 -3.97 -4.72 7.56
CA ALA A 75 -3.89 -6.11 8.03
C ALA A 75 -2.46 -6.68 8.02
N ASN A 76 -1.60 -6.13 7.16
CA ASN A 76 -0.19 -6.49 7.06
C ASN A 76 0.76 -5.49 7.74
N ASN A 77 0.26 -4.49 8.45
CA ASN A 77 1.05 -3.46 9.14
C ASN A 77 2.10 -2.80 8.23
N LEU A 78 1.70 -2.47 6.99
CA LEU A 78 2.63 -1.93 6.00
C LEU A 78 3.01 -0.48 6.24
N GLY A 79 2.16 0.30 6.91
CA GLY A 79 2.40 1.71 7.22
C GLY A 79 1.15 2.43 7.72
N THR A 80 1.14 3.74 7.67
CA THR A 80 0.07 4.60 8.17
C THR A 80 -0.90 4.94 7.06
N VAL A 81 -2.20 4.87 7.36
CA VAL A 81 -3.30 5.21 6.45
C VAL A 81 -3.90 6.55 6.84
N ILE A 82 -3.99 7.48 5.91
CA ILE A 82 -4.43 8.88 6.13
C ILE A 82 -5.54 9.23 5.16
N GLY A 83 -6.49 10.02 5.61
CA GLY A 83 -7.57 10.52 4.77
C GLY A 83 -8.93 10.37 5.40
N THR A 84 -9.93 9.98 4.62
CA THR A 84 -11.28 9.69 5.09
C THR A 84 -11.64 8.24 4.80
N ARG A 85 -12.60 7.69 5.58
CA ARG A 85 -13.09 6.32 5.41
C ARG A 85 -13.44 6.04 3.94
N THR A 86 -13.08 4.85 3.47
CA THR A 86 -13.39 4.39 2.12
C THR A 86 -14.89 4.04 1.97
N TRP A 87 -15.33 3.74 0.77
CA TRP A 87 -16.74 3.56 0.46
C TRP A 87 -17.38 2.35 1.12
N GLY A 88 -16.71 1.20 1.10
CA GLY A 88 -17.20 -0.01 1.75
C GLY A 88 -18.08 -0.89 0.88
N GLY A 89 -17.77 -1.01 -0.39
CA GLY A 89 -18.46 -1.92 -1.29
C GLY A 89 -17.48 -2.84 -2.01
N ILE A 90 -17.33 -4.06 -1.53
CA ILE A 90 -16.37 -5.05 -2.03
C ILE A 90 -16.99 -6.29 -2.64
N VAL A 91 -18.31 -6.43 -2.58
CA VAL A 91 -18.98 -7.55 -3.22
C VAL A 91 -18.75 -7.50 -4.72
N GLY A 92 -18.05 -8.51 -5.23
CA GLY A 92 -17.79 -8.63 -6.65
C GLY A 92 -19.04 -9.01 -7.40
N ILE A 93 -19.27 -8.36 -8.54
CA ILE A 93 -20.40 -8.60 -9.42
C ILE A 93 -19.96 -9.31 -10.68
N SER A 94 -20.70 -10.33 -11.09
CA SER A 94 -20.54 -10.97 -12.40
C SER A 94 -21.47 -10.32 -13.40
N GLY A 95 -21.14 -10.46 -14.70
CA GLY A 95 -22.11 -10.21 -15.76
C GLY A 95 -23.26 -11.21 -15.65
N SER A 96 -24.49 -10.77 -15.82
CA SER A 96 -25.64 -11.65 -15.99
C SER A 96 -25.71 -12.14 -17.42
N LEU A 97 -26.52 -13.19 -17.65
CA LEU A 97 -26.99 -13.49 -18.98
C LEU A 97 -27.85 -12.30 -19.47
N PRO A 98 -27.60 -11.80 -20.68
CA PRO A 98 -28.40 -10.71 -21.22
C PRO A 98 -29.87 -11.12 -21.34
N TYR A 99 -30.76 -10.20 -21.01
CA TYR A 99 -32.18 -10.38 -21.28
C TYR A 99 -32.47 -10.28 -22.77
N ILE A 100 -33.67 -10.71 -23.14
CA ILE A 100 -34.12 -10.74 -24.57
C ILE A 100 -34.09 -9.34 -25.20
N ASP A 101 -34.21 -8.31 -24.42
CA ASP A 101 -34.14 -6.88 -24.82
C ASP A 101 -32.71 -6.30 -24.85
N GLY A 102 -31.71 -7.14 -24.56
CA GLY A 102 -30.32 -6.74 -24.54
C GLY A 102 -29.86 -6.03 -23.24
N THR A 103 -30.75 -5.85 -22.27
CA THR A 103 -30.35 -5.39 -20.93
C THR A 103 -29.72 -6.49 -20.10
N ASP A 104 -29.01 -6.14 -19.03
CA ASP A 104 -28.48 -7.09 -18.09
C ASP A 104 -28.75 -6.71 -16.63
N VAL A 105 -28.61 -7.67 -15.72
CA VAL A 105 -28.62 -7.45 -14.28
C VAL A 105 -27.29 -7.89 -13.71
N ARG A 106 -26.64 -7.01 -12.97
CA ARG A 106 -25.41 -7.34 -12.23
C ARG A 106 -25.76 -8.14 -10.98
N VAL A 107 -25.14 -9.31 -10.87
CA VAL A 107 -25.43 -10.26 -9.78
C VAL A 107 -24.22 -10.36 -8.87
N PRO A 108 -24.40 -10.32 -7.53
CA PRO A 108 -23.35 -10.62 -6.58
C PRO A 108 -22.76 -12.02 -6.85
N PHE A 109 -21.45 -12.11 -6.90
CA PHE A 109 -20.76 -13.36 -7.25
C PHE A 109 -19.74 -13.81 -6.22
N PHE A 110 -18.99 -12.88 -5.62
CA PHE A 110 -18.02 -13.18 -4.58
C PHE A 110 -17.91 -12.03 -3.58
N THR A 111 -17.40 -12.37 -2.40
CA THR A 111 -17.02 -11.39 -1.38
C THR A 111 -15.77 -11.87 -0.65
N ASN A 112 -15.29 -11.06 0.30
CA ASN A 112 -14.04 -11.31 1.01
C ASN A 112 -14.26 -11.41 2.51
N PHE A 113 -13.45 -12.24 3.16
CA PHE A 113 -13.40 -12.35 4.62
C PHE A 113 -11.94 -12.50 5.09
N ASP A 114 -11.67 -12.17 6.35
CA ASP A 114 -10.34 -12.28 6.92
C ASP A 114 -9.94 -13.76 7.06
N ALA A 115 -8.81 -14.14 6.49
CA ALA A 115 -8.29 -15.50 6.54
C ALA A 115 -7.85 -15.94 7.95
N LYS A 116 -7.62 -15.00 8.89
CA LYS A 116 -7.19 -15.30 10.26
C LYS A 116 -8.38 -15.46 11.20
N THR A 117 -9.38 -14.58 11.08
CA THR A 117 -10.54 -14.53 11.98
C THR A 117 -11.77 -15.20 11.43
N GLY A 118 -11.88 -15.33 10.10
CA GLY A 118 -13.07 -15.78 9.40
C GLY A 118 -14.21 -14.77 9.35
N GLU A 119 -13.95 -13.53 9.77
CA GLU A 119 -14.95 -12.45 9.81
C GLU A 119 -15.06 -11.76 8.46
N TRP A 120 -16.27 -11.30 8.13
CA TRP A 120 -16.49 -10.44 6.96
C TRP A 120 -15.72 -9.13 7.12
N ILE A 121 -15.15 -8.65 6.03
CA ILE A 121 -14.35 -7.42 6.03
C ILE A 121 -14.99 -6.36 5.15
N VAL A 122 -14.85 -5.10 5.55
CA VAL A 122 -15.06 -3.90 4.71
C VAL A 122 -16.49 -3.64 4.28
N GLU A 123 -17.21 -4.67 3.79
CA GLU A 123 -18.54 -4.51 3.19
C GLU A 123 -19.49 -3.72 4.10
N ASN A 124 -20.18 -2.73 3.53
CA ASN A 124 -21.08 -1.78 4.21
C ASN A 124 -20.44 -0.89 5.29
N HIS A 125 -19.12 -0.89 5.41
CA HIS A 125 -18.42 -0.04 6.39
C HIS A 125 -17.28 0.76 5.76
N GLY A 126 -16.48 0.15 4.93
CA GLY A 126 -15.22 0.72 4.42
C GLY A 126 -14.05 0.51 5.36
N VAL A 127 -12.95 1.21 5.09
CA VAL A 127 -11.73 1.19 5.89
C VAL A 127 -11.49 2.55 6.51
N ASP A 128 -11.39 2.58 7.83
CA ASP A 128 -11.07 3.80 8.57
C ASP A 128 -9.58 4.13 8.43
N PRO A 129 -9.23 5.41 8.22
CA PRO A 129 -7.86 5.86 8.28
C PRO A 129 -7.32 5.80 9.72
N ASP A 130 -5.99 5.76 9.85
CA ASP A 130 -5.32 5.91 11.15
C ASP A 130 -5.26 7.39 11.56
N ILE A 131 -5.19 8.28 10.58
CA ILE A 131 -5.24 9.74 10.74
C ILE A 131 -6.35 10.28 9.87
N LEU A 132 -7.42 10.78 10.51
CA LEU A 132 -8.53 11.37 9.81
C LEU A 132 -8.20 12.79 9.34
N ILE A 133 -8.20 13.00 8.04
CA ILE A 133 -8.09 14.33 7.41
C ILE A 133 -9.00 14.35 6.19
N ASP A 134 -9.90 15.30 6.14
CA ASP A 134 -10.64 15.65 4.93
C ASP A 134 -10.09 16.97 4.36
N ASN A 135 -9.79 17.02 3.08
CA ASN A 135 -9.27 18.23 2.45
C ASN A 135 -10.33 19.33 2.45
N ASN A 136 -9.94 20.53 2.85
CA ASN A 136 -10.81 21.69 2.71
C ASN A 136 -10.89 22.08 1.24
N PRO A 137 -12.08 22.09 0.60
CA PRO A 137 -12.22 22.38 -0.84
C PRO A 137 -11.67 23.74 -1.26
N ILE A 138 -11.74 24.75 -0.38
CA ILE A 138 -11.22 26.10 -0.68
C ILE A 138 -9.69 26.07 -0.73
N LYS A 139 -9.06 25.37 0.20
CA LYS A 139 -7.60 25.19 0.23
C LYS A 139 -7.11 24.35 -0.94
N GLU A 140 -7.82 23.26 -1.22
CA GLU A 140 -7.51 22.37 -2.36
C GLU A 140 -7.58 23.14 -3.69
N GLN A 141 -8.59 23.99 -3.87
CA GLN A 141 -8.69 24.87 -5.03
C GLN A 141 -7.54 25.89 -5.11
N ALA A 142 -7.00 26.29 -3.96
CA ALA A 142 -5.82 27.15 -3.87
C ALA A 142 -4.49 26.37 -4.03
N GLY A 143 -4.54 25.06 -4.26
CA GLY A 143 -3.38 24.20 -4.46
C GLY A 143 -2.78 23.63 -3.15
N GLU A 144 -3.48 23.72 -2.02
CA GLU A 144 -3.06 23.13 -0.74
C GLU A 144 -3.75 21.77 -0.53
N ASP A 145 -2.99 20.69 -0.56
CA ASP A 145 -3.47 19.34 -0.26
C ASP A 145 -3.07 18.96 1.18
N GLU A 146 -4.05 19.07 2.10
CA GLU A 146 -3.83 18.82 3.53
C GLU A 146 -3.51 17.34 3.81
N GLN A 147 -4.14 16.42 3.07
CA GLN A 147 -3.88 14.97 3.18
C GLN A 147 -2.45 14.64 2.74
N LEU A 148 -2.02 15.15 1.59
CA LEU A 148 -0.68 14.94 1.06
C LEU A 148 0.38 15.56 1.99
N ASN A 149 0.15 16.77 2.47
CA ASN A 149 1.05 17.44 3.40
C ASN A 149 1.25 16.62 4.68
N LYS A 150 0.17 16.06 5.23
CA LYS A 150 0.26 15.18 6.41
C LYS A 150 0.95 13.87 6.09
N ALA A 151 0.74 13.30 4.92
CA ALA A 151 1.43 12.09 4.50
C ALA A 151 2.95 12.30 4.40
N ILE A 152 3.36 13.44 3.86
CA ILE A 152 4.78 13.82 3.78
C ILE A 152 5.37 13.98 5.19
N GLU A 153 4.68 14.71 6.09
CA GLU A 153 5.09 14.87 7.48
C GLU A 153 5.33 13.53 8.18
N VAL A 154 4.33 12.63 8.10
CA VAL A 154 4.40 11.29 8.71
C VAL A 154 5.52 10.45 8.10
N ALA A 155 5.67 10.47 6.78
CA ALA A 155 6.73 9.74 6.10
C ALA A 155 8.13 10.23 6.50
N LEU A 156 8.32 11.55 6.61
CA LEU A 156 9.58 12.15 7.04
C LEU A 156 9.89 11.80 8.50
N GLU A 157 8.90 11.81 9.39
CA GLU A 157 9.10 11.40 10.78
C GLU A 157 9.49 9.93 10.91
N GLN A 158 8.80 9.05 10.19
CA GLN A 158 9.14 7.62 10.16
C GLN A 158 10.53 7.38 9.57
N LEU A 159 10.95 8.21 8.60
CA LEU A 159 12.26 8.10 7.97
C LEU A 159 13.41 8.37 8.96
N LYS A 160 13.23 9.27 9.93
CA LYS A 160 14.25 9.56 10.98
C LYS A 160 14.61 8.31 11.78
N ASN A 161 13.63 7.45 12.04
CA ASN A 161 13.77 6.24 12.84
C ASN A 161 14.12 4.98 12.01
N ARG A 162 14.30 5.14 10.70
CA ARG A 162 14.59 4.01 9.81
C ARG A 162 15.99 3.47 10.04
N LYS A 163 16.10 2.15 10.21
CA LYS A 163 17.38 1.44 10.12
C LYS A 163 17.72 1.21 8.64
N PRO A 164 18.78 1.80 8.10
CA PRO A 164 19.18 1.57 6.73
C PRO A 164 19.68 0.13 6.56
N LEU A 165 19.55 -0.40 5.35
CA LEU A 165 20.26 -1.64 5.00
C LEU A 165 21.78 -1.43 5.07
N PRO A 166 22.56 -2.44 5.43
CA PRO A 166 24.02 -2.33 5.45
C PRO A 166 24.54 -2.00 4.05
N LYS A 167 25.46 -1.04 3.96
CA LYS A 167 26.08 -0.66 2.69
C LYS A 167 27.20 -1.62 2.26
N THR A 168 27.96 -2.10 3.24
CA THR A 168 29.06 -3.01 3.03
C THR A 168 29.03 -4.11 4.09
N PRO A 169 29.44 -5.35 3.76
CA PRO A 169 29.64 -6.38 4.76
C PRO A 169 30.80 -6.00 5.69
N ALA A 170 30.81 -6.54 6.89
CA ALA A 170 31.97 -6.43 7.75
C ALA A 170 33.23 -7.03 7.05
N PRO A 171 34.42 -6.42 7.24
CA PRO A 171 35.64 -7.00 6.72
C PRO A 171 35.85 -8.43 7.26
N ARG A 172 36.25 -9.33 6.39
CA ARG A 172 36.60 -10.69 6.82
C ARG A 172 37.93 -10.68 7.56
N THR A 173 38.01 -11.42 8.63
CA THR A 173 39.26 -11.70 9.37
C THR A 173 40.00 -12.87 8.75
N MET A 174 41.29 -13.03 9.07
CA MET A 174 42.05 -14.20 8.62
C MET A 174 41.44 -15.49 9.13
N LYS A 175 40.89 -15.52 10.35
CA LYS A 175 40.15 -16.63 10.92
C LYS A 175 38.91 -17.01 10.09
N ASP A 176 38.19 -16.05 9.53
CA ASP A 176 37.03 -16.30 8.67
C ASP A 176 37.43 -16.87 7.30
N LEU A 177 38.69 -16.72 6.93
CA LEU A 177 39.27 -17.26 5.70
C LEU A 177 39.95 -18.64 5.92
N GLY A 178 39.88 -19.15 7.14
CA GLY A 178 40.46 -20.47 7.48
C GLY A 178 41.98 -20.47 7.70
N TRP A 179 42.54 -19.28 8.03
CA TRP A 179 43.96 -19.10 8.33
C TRP A 179 44.16 -18.80 9.81
#